data_47ef14998e0633163d4065b7be353c81
#
_entry.id   47ef14998e0633163d4065b7be353c81
#
_cell.length_a   1.000
_cell.length_b   1.000
_cell.length_c   1.000
_cell.angle_alpha   90.00
_cell.angle_beta   90.00
_cell.angle_gamma   90.00
#
_symmetry.space_group_name_H-M   'P 1'
#
loop_
_entity.id
_entity.type
_entity.pdbx_description
1 polymer ?
#
loop_
_entity_poly.entity_id
_entity_poly.type
_entity_poly.pdbx_seq_one_letter_code
_entity_poly.pdbx_strand_id
1 'polypeptide(L)'
;SEMCIRDRFSTKQKDILSIYFCAGFPTLEGTASTIKVLEKKGINMIEIGIPFSDPMADGPVIQHAATQALKNGMTLQLLFTQLKDIRHKVQIPLILMGYLNPIMQFGFETFCRTCKEVGIDGVIIPDLPFKDYMNEYRPIAEKYDIKVIMLITPETSEERIRLIDEHTD
;
A
#
# COMPACT_ATOMS: atom_id res chain seq x y z
N SER A 1 -14.81 -14.61 2.31
CA SER A 1 -13.52 -15.20 2.72
C SER A 1 -12.43 -14.24 2.32
N GLU A 2 -11.95 -13.53 3.31
CA GLU A 2 -10.88 -12.56 3.12
C GLU A 2 -9.58 -13.34 2.91
N MET A 3 -9.06 -13.34 1.68
CA MET A 3 -7.78 -13.95 1.39
C MET A 3 -6.69 -12.97 1.80
N CYS A 4 -6.12 -13.18 2.98
CA CYS A 4 -4.99 -12.42 3.51
C CYS A 4 -3.77 -12.52 2.58
N ILE A 5 -2.85 -11.56 2.64
CA ILE A 5 -1.55 -11.60 1.92
C ILE A 5 -0.84 -12.93 2.22
N ARG A 6 -0.79 -13.34 3.49
CA ARG A 6 -0.18 -14.60 3.94
C ARG A 6 -0.85 -15.84 3.30
N ASP A 7 -2.17 -15.84 3.17
CA ASP A 7 -2.91 -16.93 2.51
C ASP A 7 -2.56 -17.03 1.02
N ARG A 8 -2.33 -15.90 0.35
CA ARG A 8 -1.90 -15.89 -1.05
C ARG A 8 -0.54 -16.57 -1.21
N PHE A 9 0.43 -16.26 -0.36
CA PHE A 9 1.74 -16.93 -0.38
C PHE A 9 1.68 -18.40 0.05
N SER A 10 0.77 -18.77 0.93
CA SER A 10 0.57 -20.16 1.34
C SER A 10 -0.06 -21.00 0.24
N THR A 11 -0.99 -20.43 -0.53
CA THR A 11 -1.72 -21.15 -1.59
C THR A 11 -0.98 -21.15 -2.92
N LYS A 12 -0.18 -20.10 -3.20
CA LYS A 12 0.61 -19.96 -4.42
C LYS A 12 2.05 -19.60 -4.06
N GLN A 13 2.91 -20.61 -4.05
CA GLN A 13 4.32 -20.46 -3.62
C GLN A 13 5.26 -19.91 -4.69
N LYS A 14 4.81 -19.78 -5.94
CA LYS A 14 5.61 -19.28 -7.08
C LYS A 14 4.72 -18.56 -8.08
N ASP A 15 5.34 -17.82 -8.99
CA ASP A 15 4.67 -17.10 -10.07
C ASP A 15 3.65 -16.06 -9.55
N ILE A 16 3.94 -15.43 -8.41
CA ILE A 16 3.15 -14.33 -7.88
C ILE A 16 3.61 -13.03 -8.56
N LEU A 17 2.67 -12.34 -9.19
CA LEU A 17 2.92 -11.04 -9.81
C LEU A 17 2.17 -9.96 -9.04
N SER A 18 2.91 -9.00 -8.48
CA SER A 18 2.41 -7.74 -7.96
C SER A 18 2.58 -6.64 -8.99
N ILE A 19 1.60 -5.77 -9.12
CA ILE A 19 1.65 -4.60 -10.01
C ILE A 19 1.42 -3.34 -9.21
N TYR A 20 2.36 -2.40 -9.32
CA TYR A 20 2.23 -1.04 -8.80
C TYR A 20 1.59 -0.11 -9.83
N PHE A 21 0.71 0.78 -9.38
CA PHE A 21 0.27 1.94 -10.14
C PHE A 21 -0.06 3.12 -9.22
N CYS A 22 0.06 4.36 -9.75
CA CYS A 22 -0.25 5.57 -8.98
C CYS A 22 -1.75 5.90 -9.08
N ALA A 23 -2.42 6.05 -7.93
CA ALA A 23 -3.82 6.45 -7.86
C ALA A 23 -4.01 7.86 -8.45
N GLY A 24 -5.07 8.05 -9.27
CA GLY A 24 -5.35 9.32 -9.93
C GLY A 24 -4.54 9.58 -11.20
N PHE A 25 -3.78 8.60 -11.69
CA PHE A 25 -3.04 8.66 -12.94
C PHE A 25 -3.46 7.49 -13.87
N PRO A 26 -3.62 7.71 -15.19
CA PRO A 26 -3.57 9.00 -15.89
C PRO A 26 -4.80 9.89 -15.66
N THR A 27 -5.90 9.33 -15.15
CA THR A 27 -7.16 10.04 -14.88
C THR A 27 -7.56 9.92 -13.42
N LEU A 28 -8.19 10.96 -12.89
CA LEU A 28 -8.56 11.06 -11.48
C LEU A 28 -9.42 9.87 -11.01
N GLU A 29 -10.41 9.46 -11.79
CA GLU A 29 -11.37 8.42 -11.44
C GLU A 29 -10.92 7.01 -11.85
N GLY A 30 -9.71 6.86 -12.41
CA GLY A 30 -9.21 5.61 -12.99
C GLY A 30 -8.90 4.49 -11.98
N THR A 31 -8.71 4.81 -10.70
CA THR A 31 -8.17 3.89 -9.70
C THR A 31 -8.96 2.58 -9.59
N ALA A 32 -10.25 2.66 -9.31
CA ALA A 32 -11.08 1.46 -9.11
C ALA A 32 -11.25 0.63 -10.40
N SER A 33 -11.26 1.26 -11.57
CA SER A 33 -11.33 0.55 -12.85
C SER A 33 -10.02 -0.18 -13.16
N THR A 34 -8.88 0.43 -12.88
CA THR A 34 -7.55 -0.19 -13.03
C THR A 34 -7.42 -1.45 -12.18
N ILE A 35 -7.80 -1.38 -10.90
CA ILE A 35 -7.77 -2.54 -9.98
C ILE A 35 -8.58 -3.71 -10.55
N LYS A 36 -9.81 -3.46 -11.00
CA LYS A 36 -10.68 -4.50 -11.57
C LYS A 36 -10.12 -5.12 -12.83
N VAL A 37 -9.51 -4.31 -13.70
CA VAL A 37 -8.88 -4.81 -14.94
C VAL A 37 -7.67 -5.67 -14.61
N LEU A 38 -6.82 -5.26 -13.68
CA LEU A 38 -5.64 -6.01 -13.27
C LEU A 38 -6.03 -7.38 -12.69
N GLU A 39 -6.99 -7.43 -11.77
CA GLU A 39 -7.47 -8.71 -11.23
C GLU A 39 -8.03 -9.63 -12.34
N LYS A 40 -8.87 -9.08 -13.23
CA LYS A 40 -9.41 -9.83 -14.38
C LYS A 40 -8.33 -10.39 -15.30
N LYS A 41 -7.16 -9.76 -15.35
CA LYS A 41 -6.00 -10.21 -16.12
C LYS A 41 -5.12 -11.21 -15.39
N GLY A 42 -5.50 -11.62 -14.18
CA GLY A 42 -4.81 -12.65 -13.40
C GLY A 42 -3.65 -12.15 -12.54
N ILE A 43 -3.58 -10.83 -12.30
CA ILE A 43 -2.63 -10.26 -11.35
C ILE A 43 -2.95 -10.79 -9.95
N ASN A 44 -1.91 -11.09 -9.16
CA ASN A 44 -2.07 -11.76 -7.89
C ASN A 44 -2.15 -10.80 -6.69
N MET A 45 -1.59 -9.60 -6.83
CA MET A 45 -1.52 -8.56 -5.80
C MET A 45 -1.37 -7.19 -6.46
N ILE A 46 -1.89 -6.15 -5.85
CA ILE A 46 -1.82 -4.79 -6.39
C ILE A 46 -1.29 -3.85 -5.32
N GLU A 47 -0.31 -3.04 -5.72
CA GLU A 47 0.22 -1.94 -4.94
C GLU A 47 -0.32 -0.61 -5.49
N ILE A 48 -1.09 0.11 -4.69
CA ILE A 48 -1.74 1.36 -5.06
C ILE A 48 -0.93 2.52 -4.47
N GLY A 49 -0.24 3.26 -5.33
CA GLY A 49 0.56 4.40 -4.92
C GLY A 49 -0.29 5.59 -4.51
N ILE A 50 -0.05 6.11 -3.31
CA ILE A 50 -0.59 7.38 -2.81
C ILE A 50 0.31 8.49 -3.37
N PRO A 51 -0.19 9.40 -4.22
CA PRO A 51 0.67 10.44 -4.78
C PRO A 51 1.15 11.43 -3.71
N PHE A 52 2.42 11.81 -3.82
CA PHE A 52 3.06 12.76 -2.92
C PHE A 52 3.94 13.75 -3.70
N SER A 53 4.06 14.99 -3.22
CA SER A 53 4.79 16.07 -3.89
C SER A 53 6.31 15.90 -3.84
N ASP A 54 6.82 15.22 -2.79
CA ASP A 54 8.24 15.12 -2.48
C ASP A 54 8.72 13.66 -2.39
N PRO A 55 8.57 12.85 -3.45
CA PRO A 55 8.82 11.41 -3.45
C PRO A 55 10.32 11.11 -3.54
N MET A 56 11.02 11.09 -2.41
CA MET A 56 12.49 10.95 -2.34
C MET A 56 13.02 9.59 -2.81
N ALA A 57 12.22 8.53 -2.72
CA ALA A 57 12.63 7.16 -3.06
C ALA A 57 12.23 6.74 -4.48
N ASP A 58 11.40 7.53 -5.18
CA ASP A 58 10.84 7.15 -6.47
C ASP A 58 11.69 7.61 -7.66
N GLY A 59 11.67 6.80 -8.71
CA GLY A 59 12.27 7.15 -9.99
C GLY A 59 11.40 8.15 -10.79
N PRO A 60 11.95 8.72 -11.89
CA PRO A 60 11.31 9.81 -12.63
C PRO A 60 9.93 9.46 -13.20
N VAL A 61 9.68 8.21 -13.53
CA VAL A 61 8.39 7.74 -14.07
C VAL A 61 7.31 7.82 -12.99
N ILE A 62 7.60 7.32 -11.79
CA ILE A 62 6.68 7.36 -10.65
C ILE A 62 6.47 8.80 -10.19
N GLN A 63 7.53 9.60 -10.11
CA GLN A 63 7.45 11.04 -9.80
C GLN A 63 6.54 11.79 -10.77
N HIS A 64 6.67 11.51 -12.07
CA HIS A 64 5.79 12.09 -13.10
C HIS A 64 4.31 11.70 -12.87
N ALA A 65 4.06 10.41 -12.63
CA ALA A 65 2.71 9.92 -12.37
C ALA A 65 2.09 10.55 -11.11
N ALA A 66 2.86 10.64 -10.02
CA ALA A 66 2.43 11.28 -8.77
C ALA A 66 2.13 12.78 -8.98
N THR A 67 3.02 13.51 -9.67
CA THR A 67 2.81 14.92 -10.01
C THR A 67 1.54 15.13 -10.81
N GLN A 68 1.30 14.28 -11.81
CA GLN A 68 0.10 14.38 -12.63
C GLN A 68 -1.16 14.02 -11.84
N ALA A 69 -1.11 13.00 -10.98
CA ALA A 69 -2.21 12.62 -10.12
C ALA A 69 -2.62 13.76 -9.16
N LEU A 70 -1.63 14.44 -8.55
CA LEU A 70 -1.88 15.62 -7.71
C LEU A 70 -2.49 16.77 -8.51
N LYS A 71 -2.02 17.04 -9.73
CA LYS A 71 -2.62 18.03 -10.63
C LYS A 71 -4.06 17.68 -11.02
N ASN A 72 -4.36 16.40 -11.16
CA ASN A 72 -5.73 15.92 -11.39
C ASN A 72 -6.63 16.09 -10.16
N GLY A 73 -6.08 16.41 -8.98
CA GLY A 73 -6.82 16.63 -7.74
C GLY A 73 -6.90 15.40 -6.83
N MET A 74 -6.04 14.39 -7.02
CA MET A 74 -6.02 13.22 -6.14
C MET A 74 -5.56 13.61 -4.73
N THR A 75 -6.30 13.11 -3.75
CA THR A 75 -6.00 13.20 -2.32
C THR A 75 -6.19 11.84 -1.66
N LEU A 76 -5.61 11.63 -0.49
CA LEU A 76 -5.81 10.39 0.27
C LEU A 76 -7.29 10.17 0.64
N GLN A 77 -8.01 11.23 0.99
CA GLN A 77 -9.44 11.17 1.27
C GLN A 77 -10.26 10.75 0.03
N LEU A 78 -9.92 11.30 -1.15
CA LEU A 78 -10.59 10.93 -2.40
C LEU A 78 -10.28 9.49 -2.79
N LEU A 79 -9.03 9.04 -2.61
CA LEU A 79 -8.63 7.66 -2.84
C LEU A 79 -9.48 6.69 -2.01
N PHE A 80 -9.63 6.92 -0.71
CA PHE A 80 -10.49 6.10 0.14
C PHE A 80 -11.96 6.13 -0.31
N THR A 81 -12.45 7.28 -0.75
CA THR A 81 -13.80 7.39 -1.32
C THR A 81 -13.99 6.52 -2.56
N GLN A 82 -12.99 6.50 -3.45
CA GLN A 82 -13.00 5.66 -4.66
C GLN A 82 -12.89 4.16 -4.36
N LEU A 83 -12.27 3.78 -3.24
CA LEU A 83 -12.08 2.40 -2.82
C LEU A 83 -13.23 1.83 -1.97
N LYS A 84 -14.17 2.66 -1.52
CA LYS A 84 -15.22 2.28 -0.55
C LYS A 84 -15.93 0.97 -0.86
N ASP A 85 -16.23 0.70 -2.13
CA ASP A 85 -16.97 -0.50 -2.54
C ASP A 85 -16.12 -1.49 -3.34
N ILE A 86 -14.79 -1.35 -3.30
CA ILE A 86 -13.90 -2.14 -4.15
C ILE A 86 -13.98 -3.64 -3.82
N ARG A 87 -14.13 -4.00 -2.53
CA ARG A 87 -14.17 -5.40 -2.07
C ARG A 87 -15.41 -6.18 -2.51
N HIS A 88 -16.46 -5.52 -2.93
CA HIS A 88 -17.58 -6.21 -3.56
C HIS A 88 -17.24 -6.82 -4.94
N LYS A 89 -16.11 -6.41 -5.54
CA LYS A 89 -15.75 -6.76 -6.92
C LYS A 89 -14.34 -7.31 -7.06
N VAL A 90 -13.49 -7.17 -6.03
CA VAL A 90 -12.06 -7.52 -6.07
C VAL A 90 -11.70 -8.32 -4.83
N GLN A 91 -11.02 -9.46 -5.02
CA GLN A 91 -10.67 -10.40 -3.96
C GLN A 91 -9.15 -10.53 -3.72
N ILE A 92 -8.32 -10.07 -4.68
CA ILE A 92 -6.86 -10.13 -4.52
C ILE A 92 -6.38 -9.12 -3.48
N PRO A 93 -5.23 -9.37 -2.82
CA PRO A 93 -4.62 -8.43 -1.89
C PRO A 93 -4.41 -7.05 -2.50
N LEU A 94 -4.82 -6.02 -1.76
CA LEU A 94 -4.62 -4.61 -2.10
C LEU A 94 -3.73 -3.97 -1.03
N ILE A 95 -2.63 -3.39 -1.48
CA ILE A 95 -1.63 -2.73 -0.63
C ILE A 95 -1.62 -1.26 -0.99
N LEU A 96 -1.68 -0.36 -0.01
CA LEU A 96 -1.36 1.05 -0.23
C LEU A 96 0.13 1.27 -0.08
N MET A 97 0.72 2.03 -0.98
CA MET A 97 2.12 2.46 -0.89
C MET A 97 2.20 3.98 -0.88
N GLY A 98 2.79 4.55 0.16
CA GLY A 98 2.90 6.00 0.29
C GLY A 98 3.85 6.44 1.39
N TYR A 99 4.23 7.71 1.34
CA TYR A 99 5.17 8.30 2.30
C TYR A 99 4.51 8.61 3.64
N LEU A 100 5.32 8.62 4.69
CA LEU A 100 4.86 8.79 6.07
C LEU A 100 4.16 10.14 6.30
N ASN A 101 4.68 11.23 5.73
CA ASN A 101 4.14 12.57 5.97
C ASN A 101 2.65 12.73 5.59
N PRO A 102 2.19 12.38 4.37
CA PRO A 102 0.76 12.43 4.05
C PRO A 102 -0.11 11.55 4.96
N ILE A 103 0.40 10.38 5.36
CA ILE A 103 -0.29 9.45 6.26
C ILE A 103 -0.42 10.06 7.66
N MET A 104 0.64 10.70 8.16
CA MET A 104 0.63 11.38 9.46
C MET A 104 -0.30 12.59 9.47
N GLN A 105 -0.36 13.35 8.39
CA GLN A 105 -1.31 14.47 8.26
C GLN A 105 -2.77 13.99 8.26
N PHE A 106 -3.04 12.84 7.69
CA PHE A 106 -4.36 12.19 7.74
C PHE A 106 -4.67 11.62 9.13
N GLY A 107 -3.63 11.34 9.93
CA GLY A 107 -3.66 10.66 11.21
C GLY A 107 -3.53 9.15 11.06
N PHE A 108 -2.43 8.57 11.57
CA PHE A 108 -2.09 7.17 11.34
C PHE A 108 -3.19 6.20 11.80
N GLU A 109 -3.80 6.44 12.97
CA GLU A 109 -4.92 5.59 13.44
C GLU A 109 -6.15 5.71 12.55
N THR A 110 -6.50 6.93 12.11
CA THR A 110 -7.59 7.14 11.15
C THR A 110 -7.30 6.46 9.81
N PHE A 111 -6.06 6.53 9.35
CA PHE A 111 -5.59 5.86 8.15
C PHE A 111 -5.77 4.34 8.24
N CYS A 112 -5.26 3.68 9.30
CA CYS A 112 -5.39 2.24 9.49
C CYS A 112 -6.86 1.80 9.58
N ARG A 113 -7.67 2.53 10.34
CA ARG A 113 -9.12 2.28 10.42
C ARG A 113 -9.79 2.35 9.06
N THR A 114 -9.53 3.42 8.30
CA THR A 114 -10.11 3.61 6.97
C THR A 114 -9.62 2.56 5.98
N CYS A 115 -8.34 2.17 6.05
CA CYS A 115 -7.81 1.03 5.29
C CYS A 115 -8.63 -0.24 5.54
N LYS A 116 -8.88 -0.57 6.82
CA LYS A 116 -9.69 -1.73 7.18
C LYS A 116 -11.12 -1.62 6.65
N GLU A 117 -11.76 -0.47 6.79
CA GLU A 117 -13.13 -0.21 6.33
C GLU A 117 -13.29 -0.39 4.82
N VAL A 118 -12.32 0.04 4.02
CA VAL A 118 -12.37 -0.13 2.55
C VAL A 118 -11.75 -1.45 2.07
N GLY A 119 -11.18 -2.25 2.99
CA GLY A 119 -10.64 -3.58 2.70
C GLY A 119 -9.23 -3.55 2.10
N ILE A 120 -8.37 -2.64 2.51
CA ILE A 120 -6.93 -2.70 2.27
C ILE A 120 -6.31 -3.74 3.20
N ASP A 121 -5.43 -4.58 2.69
CA ASP A 121 -4.80 -5.69 3.43
C ASP A 121 -3.47 -5.28 4.07
N GLY A 122 -2.75 -4.36 3.45
CA GLY A 122 -1.44 -3.94 3.94
C GLY A 122 -0.99 -2.59 3.41
N VAL A 123 0.10 -2.11 3.98
CA VAL A 123 0.71 -0.84 3.60
C VAL A 123 2.22 -0.96 3.48
N ILE A 124 2.80 -0.23 2.53
CA ILE A 124 4.24 -0.01 2.39
C ILE A 124 4.48 1.48 2.62
N ILE A 125 5.33 1.80 3.60
CA ILE A 125 5.73 3.18 3.92
C ILE A 125 7.25 3.24 3.83
N PRO A 126 7.84 3.61 2.67
CA PRO A 126 9.26 3.48 2.40
C PRO A 126 10.18 4.26 3.35
N ASP A 127 9.67 5.38 3.87
CA ASP A 127 10.38 6.29 4.78
C ASP A 127 10.02 6.11 6.26
N LEU A 128 9.30 5.03 6.62
CA LEU A 128 9.00 4.70 8.01
C LEU A 128 10.20 4.01 8.68
N PRO A 129 10.85 4.64 9.70
CA PRO A 129 11.94 4.00 10.41
C PRO A 129 11.43 2.81 11.22
N PHE A 130 12.15 1.69 11.17
CA PHE A 130 11.78 0.46 11.88
C PHE A 130 11.58 0.68 13.40
N LYS A 131 12.43 1.49 14.03
CA LYS A 131 12.31 1.80 15.46
C LYS A 131 11.01 2.52 15.79
N ASP A 132 10.62 3.47 14.94
CA ASP A 132 9.37 4.24 15.13
C ASP A 132 8.17 3.34 14.87
N TYR A 133 8.25 2.48 13.85
CA TYR A 133 7.24 1.44 13.62
C TYR A 133 7.02 0.59 14.88
N MET A 134 8.07 0.02 15.44
CA MET A 134 7.97 -0.85 16.63
C MET A 134 7.38 -0.16 17.85
N ASN A 135 7.76 1.10 18.07
CA ASN A 135 7.38 1.83 19.29
C ASN A 135 6.00 2.49 19.22
N GLU A 136 5.62 2.99 18.05
CA GLU A 136 4.46 3.88 17.92
C GLU A 136 3.38 3.32 16.99
N TYR A 137 3.77 2.80 15.82
CA TYR A 137 2.83 2.50 14.74
C TYR A 137 2.32 1.05 14.75
N ARG A 138 3.15 0.11 15.15
CA ARG A 138 2.82 -1.32 15.17
C ARG A 138 1.56 -1.64 15.99
N PRO A 139 1.40 -1.16 17.25
CA PRO A 139 0.19 -1.45 18.03
C PRO A 139 -1.09 -0.94 17.37
N ILE A 140 -1.00 0.18 16.63
CA ILE A 140 -2.13 0.75 15.90
C ILE A 140 -2.45 -0.11 14.67
N ALA A 141 -1.44 -0.47 13.87
CA ALA A 141 -1.61 -1.30 12.70
C ALA A 141 -2.22 -2.67 13.06
N GLU A 142 -1.70 -3.32 14.09
CA GLU A 142 -2.21 -4.60 14.62
C GLU A 142 -3.67 -4.49 15.10
N LYS A 143 -4.04 -3.40 15.78
CA LYS A 143 -5.42 -3.14 16.23
C LYS A 143 -6.43 -3.19 15.09
N TYR A 144 -6.04 -2.73 13.91
CA TYR A 144 -6.90 -2.69 12.72
C TYR A 144 -6.60 -3.82 11.73
N ASP A 145 -5.71 -4.76 12.08
CA ASP A 145 -5.28 -5.87 11.23
C ASP A 145 -4.77 -5.39 9.86
N ILE A 146 -3.95 -4.34 9.88
CA ILE A 146 -3.25 -3.82 8.71
C ILE A 146 -1.80 -4.27 8.75
N LYS A 147 -1.37 -5.00 7.72
CA LYS A 147 -0.01 -5.48 7.59
C LYS A 147 0.92 -4.35 7.15
N VAL A 148 2.01 -4.13 7.87
CA VAL A 148 3.02 -3.14 7.48
C VAL A 148 4.21 -3.87 6.88
N ILE A 149 4.41 -3.69 5.59
CA ILE A 149 5.46 -4.35 4.81
C ILE A 149 6.70 -3.47 4.81
N MET A 150 7.78 -3.97 5.40
CA MET A 150 9.06 -3.28 5.44
C MET A 150 9.92 -3.63 4.22
N LEU A 151 10.56 -2.61 3.64
CA LEU A 151 11.44 -2.78 2.51
C LEU A 151 12.87 -3.06 2.98
N ILE A 152 13.57 -3.94 2.28
CA ILE A 152 15.00 -4.20 2.41
C ILE A 152 15.69 -3.90 1.08
N THR A 153 16.98 -3.57 1.14
CA THR A 153 17.82 -3.34 -0.03
C THR A 153 19.00 -4.33 -0.04
N PRO A 154 19.71 -4.48 -1.15
CA PRO A 154 20.93 -5.30 -1.18
C PRO A 154 22.01 -4.90 -0.16
N GLU A 155 22.00 -3.63 0.29
CA GLU A 155 22.92 -3.10 1.31
C GLU A 155 22.41 -3.33 2.74
N THR A 156 21.19 -3.83 2.92
CA THR A 156 20.62 -4.11 4.26
C THR A 156 21.43 -5.25 4.91
N SER A 157 21.96 -5.01 6.12
CA SER A 157 22.74 -6.01 6.83
C SER A 157 21.86 -7.24 7.20
N GLU A 158 22.49 -8.43 7.29
CA GLU A 158 21.81 -9.66 7.68
C GLU A 158 21.12 -9.54 9.06
N GLU A 159 21.76 -8.88 10.01
CA GLU A 159 21.21 -8.64 11.34
C GLU A 159 19.89 -7.83 11.24
N ARG A 160 19.90 -6.79 10.40
CA ARG A 160 18.71 -5.98 10.17
C ARG A 160 17.62 -6.73 9.42
N ILE A 161 17.98 -7.59 8.45
CA ILE A 161 17.01 -8.43 7.74
C ILE A 161 16.31 -9.36 8.74
N ARG A 162 17.08 -10.06 9.60
CA ARG A 162 16.51 -10.94 10.64
C ARG A 162 15.60 -10.19 11.59
N LEU A 163 16.02 -9.02 12.04
CA LEU A 163 15.22 -8.18 12.94
C LEU A 163 13.88 -7.77 12.29
N ILE A 164 13.89 -7.42 11.01
CA ILE A 164 12.68 -7.09 10.26
C ILE A 164 11.79 -8.33 10.11
N ASP A 165 12.36 -9.46 9.70
CA ASP A 165 11.63 -10.73 9.48
C ASP A 165 10.94 -11.25 10.76
N GLU A 166 11.59 -11.08 11.91
CA GLU A 166 11.04 -11.49 13.22
C GLU A 166 9.87 -10.61 13.70
N HIS A 167 9.75 -9.39 13.21
CA HIS A 167 8.84 -8.39 13.79
C HIS A 167 7.83 -7.80 12.79
N THR A 168 7.89 -8.17 11.52
CA THR A 168 6.97 -7.72 10.49
C THR A 168 6.22 -8.88 9.84
N ASP A 169 5.16 -8.55 9.09
CA ASP A 169 4.30 -9.55 8.45
C ASP A 169 4.76 -9.94 7.04
#